data_9e0bb08f15860004d262bbd1d20e06fa
#
_entry.id   9e0bb08f15860004d262bbd1d20e06fa
#
_cell.length_a   1.000
_cell.length_b   1.000
_cell.length_c   1.000
_cell.angle_alpha   90.00
_cell.angle_beta   90.00
_cell.angle_gamma   90.00
#
_symmetry.space_group_name_H-M   'P 1'
#
loop_
_entity.id
_entity.type
_entity.pdbx_description
1 polymer ?
#
loop_
_entity_poly.entity_id
_entity_poly.type
_entity_poly.pdbx_seq_one_letter_code
_entity_poly.pdbx_strand_id
1 'polypeptide(L)'
;GAVVFCITPRPKRLGTDRRSTSEFLPMVIPRMLNLYPRLRNIRVRRVWRGLYPMTPDGKPIVGFDGGVQGFFHAVGMCGQGLMLGPGLAEIIAAAIVDGVQQPEIFEDLSPYRDFSGEELLK
;
A
#
# COMPACT_ATOMS: atom_id res chain seq x y z
N GLY A 1 -21.99 14.69 -5.91
CA GLY A 1 -20.82 13.83 -5.79
C GLY A 1 -20.62 13.28 -4.39
N ALA A 2 -19.67 12.40 -4.22
CA ALA A 2 -19.27 11.85 -2.92
C ALA A 2 -17.84 12.25 -2.61
N VAL A 3 -17.52 12.44 -1.34
CA VAL A 3 -16.17 12.67 -0.85
C VAL A 3 -15.69 11.40 -0.15
N VAL A 4 -14.48 10.95 -0.49
CA VAL A 4 -13.82 9.83 0.14
C VAL A 4 -12.55 10.36 0.82
N PHE A 5 -12.34 9.97 2.06
CA PHE A 5 -11.12 10.31 2.79
C PHE A 5 -10.75 9.19 3.75
N CYS A 6 -9.49 9.08 4.03
CA CYS A 6 -8.96 8.07 4.94
C CYS A 6 -7.84 8.65 5.82
N ILE A 7 -7.58 7.96 6.90
CA ILE A 7 -6.36 8.11 7.69
C ILE A 7 -5.91 6.74 8.19
N THR A 8 -4.63 6.61 8.44
CA THR A 8 -4.11 5.46 9.18
C THR A 8 -4.23 5.75 10.67
N PRO A 9 -5.00 4.95 11.44
CA PRO A 9 -5.15 5.17 12.88
C PRO A 9 -3.84 4.92 13.63
N ARG A 10 -3.65 5.64 14.73
CA ARG A 10 -2.57 5.36 15.69
C ARG A 10 -3.19 5.00 17.03
N PRO A 11 -2.73 3.95 17.72
CA PRO A 11 -1.68 3.02 17.30
C PRO A 11 -2.12 2.16 16.10
N LYS A 12 -1.15 1.75 15.29
CA LYS A 12 -1.40 0.81 14.19
C LYS A 12 -1.85 -0.54 14.76
N ARG A 13 -2.96 -1.06 14.28
CA ARG A 13 -3.43 -2.41 14.65
C ARG A 13 -2.95 -3.39 13.59
N LEU A 14 -1.95 -4.17 13.93
CA LEU A 14 -1.44 -5.24 13.07
C LEU A 14 -2.42 -6.43 13.06
N GLY A 15 -2.43 -7.18 11.96
CA GLY A 15 -3.24 -8.38 11.79
C GLY A 15 -4.25 -8.27 10.65
N THR A 16 -5.17 -9.22 10.60
CA THR A 16 -6.12 -9.39 9.49
C THR A 16 -7.54 -8.93 9.82
N ASP A 17 -7.77 -8.31 10.97
CA ASP A 17 -9.09 -7.82 11.38
C ASP A 17 -9.53 -6.60 10.56
N ARG A 18 -10.60 -6.77 9.77
CA ARG A 18 -11.17 -5.71 8.92
C ARG A 18 -12.41 -5.05 9.52
N ARG A 19 -12.78 -5.37 10.75
CA ARG A 19 -13.94 -4.76 11.40
C ARG A 19 -13.68 -3.28 11.64
N SER A 20 -14.60 -2.43 11.19
CA SER A 20 -14.59 -1.00 11.52
C SER A 20 -14.90 -0.81 13.00
N THR A 21 -14.21 0.13 13.64
CA THR A 21 -14.44 0.49 15.03
C THR A 21 -15.14 1.84 15.12
N SER A 22 -15.84 2.08 16.24
CA SER A 22 -16.49 3.36 16.53
C SER A 22 -15.49 4.50 16.73
N GLU A 23 -14.21 4.20 16.93
CA GLU A 23 -13.14 5.19 17.15
C GLU A 23 -12.74 5.94 15.88
N PHE A 24 -13.01 5.37 14.70
CA PHE A 24 -12.54 5.92 13.44
C PHE A 24 -13.16 7.27 13.09
N LEU A 25 -14.48 7.38 13.17
CA LEU A 25 -15.17 8.63 12.82
C LEU A 25 -14.80 9.81 13.72
N PRO A 26 -14.80 9.69 15.06
CA PRO A 26 -14.32 10.75 15.95
C PRO A 26 -12.88 11.21 15.66
N MET A 27 -12.05 10.32 15.14
CA MET A 27 -10.66 10.63 14.82
C MET A 27 -10.51 11.33 13.47
N VAL A 28 -11.24 10.91 12.44
CA VAL A 28 -11.07 11.41 11.07
C VAL A 28 -11.87 12.69 10.81
N ILE A 29 -13.08 12.82 11.38
CA ILE A 29 -13.98 13.95 11.12
C ILE A 29 -13.36 15.30 11.52
N PRO A 30 -12.75 15.50 12.68
CA PRO A 30 -12.14 16.77 13.04
C PRO A 30 -11.03 17.18 12.06
N ARG A 31 -10.21 16.23 11.62
CA ARG A 31 -9.15 16.48 10.64
C ARG A 31 -9.71 16.87 9.27
N MET A 32 -10.74 16.17 8.83
CA MET A 32 -11.44 16.51 7.59
C MET A 32 -12.03 17.92 7.64
N LEU A 33 -12.73 18.26 8.71
CA LEU A 33 -13.37 19.57 8.88
C LEU A 33 -12.36 20.70 9.01
N ASN A 34 -11.19 20.43 9.57
CA ASN A 34 -10.11 21.40 9.63
C ASN A 34 -9.57 21.74 8.22
N LEU A 35 -9.46 20.74 7.34
CA LEU A 35 -9.02 20.93 5.97
C LEU A 35 -10.14 21.49 5.07
N TYR A 36 -11.36 21.01 5.26
CA TYR A 36 -12.52 21.34 4.42
C TYR A 36 -13.76 21.68 5.27
N PRO A 37 -13.84 22.88 5.86
CA PRO A 37 -14.96 23.27 6.75
C PRO A 37 -16.34 23.17 6.09
N ARG A 38 -16.39 23.30 4.76
CA ARG A 38 -17.64 23.18 3.98
C ARG A 38 -18.30 21.81 4.07
N LEU A 39 -17.56 20.79 4.51
CA LEU A 39 -18.05 19.41 4.62
C LEU A 39 -18.81 19.15 5.94
N ARG A 40 -18.98 20.14 6.81
CA ARG A 40 -19.62 19.97 8.13
C ARG A 40 -21.06 19.41 8.10
N ASN A 41 -21.77 19.58 6.99
CA ASN A 41 -23.18 19.17 6.87
C ASN A 41 -23.36 17.91 6.02
N ILE A 42 -22.27 17.22 5.63
CA ILE A 42 -22.38 15.97 4.89
C ILE A 42 -22.77 14.81 5.80
N ARG A 43 -23.40 13.79 5.21
CA ARG A 43 -23.73 12.56 5.92
C ARG A 43 -22.71 11.48 5.59
N VAL A 44 -22.25 10.78 6.61
CA VAL A 44 -21.45 9.57 6.43
C VAL A 44 -22.34 8.48 5.84
N ARG A 45 -22.03 8.04 4.64
CA ARG A 45 -22.77 7.00 3.93
C ARG A 45 -22.21 5.61 4.16
N ARG A 46 -20.88 5.51 4.25
CA ARG A 46 -20.20 4.23 4.37
C ARG A 46 -18.86 4.41 5.06
N VAL A 47 -18.51 3.46 5.89
CA VAL A 47 -17.17 3.27 6.43
C VAL A 47 -16.75 1.85 6.12
N TRP A 48 -15.51 1.67 5.68
CA TRP A 48 -14.92 0.35 5.46
C TRP A 48 -13.45 0.35 5.85
N ARG A 49 -12.92 -0.82 6.10
CA ARG A 49 -11.54 -1.04 6.46
C ARG A 49 -10.92 -2.08 5.52
N GLY A 50 -9.76 -1.78 5.00
CA GLY A 50 -8.94 -2.69 4.20
C GLY A 50 -7.68 -3.10 4.95
N LEU A 51 -6.91 -3.99 4.33
CA LEU A 51 -5.59 -4.39 4.78
C LEU A 51 -4.55 -3.86 3.79
N TYR A 52 -3.46 -3.37 4.32
CA TYR A 52 -2.26 -3.11 3.55
C TYR A 52 -1.29 -4.27 3.74
N PRO A 53 -0.87 -4.95 2.65
CA PRO A 53 0.18 -5.95 2.72
C PRO A 53 1.52 -5.25 2.96
N MET A 54 1.88 -5.12 4.22
CA MET A 54 3.08 -4.39 4.64
C MET A 54 4.32 -5.27 4.59
N THR A 55 5.42 -4.70 4.13
CA THR A 55 6.78 -5.22 4.28
C THR A 55 7.48 -4.47 5.41
N PRO A 56 8.56 -5.01 6.00
CA PRO A 56 9.26 -4.32 7.08
C PRO A 56 9.81 -2.95 6.69
N ASP A 57 10.32 -2.83 5.47
CA ASP A 57 10.93 -1.61 4.91
C ASP A 57 9.95 -0.70 4.15
N GLY A 58 8.68 -1.09 4.04
CA GLY A 58 7.66 -0.32 3.32
C GLY A 58 7.80 -0.33 1.79
N LYS A 59 8.71 -1.11 1.23
CA LYS A 59 8.91 -1.23 -0.23
C LYS A 59 8.24 -2.52 -0.76
N PRO A 60 7.72 -2.53 -1.99
CA PRO A 60 7.23 -3.76 -2.62
C PRO A 60 8.29 -4.85 -2.71
N ILE A 61 7.84 -6.08 -2.87
CA ILE A 61 8.69 -7.22 -3.24
C ILE A 61 8.40 -7.55 -4.68
N VAL A 62 9.41 -7.37 -5.54
CA VAL A 62 9.33 -7.60 -6.99
C VAL A 62 10.58 -8.33 -7.46
N GLY A 63 10.41 -9.45 -8.15
CA GLY A 63 11.53 -10.21 -8.68
C GLY A 63 11.25 -11.70 -8.81
N PHE A 64 12.14 -12.40 -9.50
CA PHE A 64 12.07 -13.85 -9.62
C PHE A 64 12.39 -14.55 -8.31
N ASP A 65 11.71 -15.65 -8.06
CA ASP A 65 12.05 -16.55 -6.96
C ASP A 65 13.28 -17.37 -7.31
N GLY A 66 14.23 -17.46 -6.39
CA GLY A 66 15.48 -18.20 -6.62
C GLY A 66 15.34 -19.70 -6.46
N GLY A 67 14.27 -20.19 -5.82
CA GLY A 67 14.05 -21.62 -5.57
C GLY A 67 13.01 -22.25 -6.50
N VAL A 68 12.14 -21.44 -7.12
CA VAL A 68 11.06 -21.94 -7.98
C VAL A 68 11.15 -21.32 -9.36
N GLN A 69 11.52 -22.12 -10.32
CA GLN A 69 11.66 -21.67 -11.72
C GLN A 69 10.31 -21.13 -12.26
N GLY A 70 10.34 -19.97 -12.87
CA GLY A 70 9.18 -19.32 -13.47
C GLY A 70 8.23 -18.65 -12.47
N PHE A 71 8.55 -18.64 -11.17
CA PHE A 71 7.78 -17.93 -10.18
C PHE A 71 8.31 -16.51 -10.00
N PHE A 72 7.42 -15.53 -10.13
CA PHE A 72 7.74 -14.11 -10.02
C PHE A 72 6.91 -13.46 -8.91
N HIS A 73 7.56 -12.78 -8.00
CA HIS A 73 6.93 -12.02 -6.93
C HIS A 73 6.52 -10.62 -7.40
N ALA A 74 5.30 -10.19 -7.09
CA ALA A 74 4.83 -8.81 -7.24
C ALA A 74 3.86 -8.51 -6.09
N VAL A 75 4.37 -8.40 -4.88
CA VAL A 75 3.58 -8.35 -3.65
C VAL A 75 4.05 -7.26 -2.69
N GLY A 76 3.36 -7.07 -1.58
CA GLY A 76 3.80 -6.17 -0.52
C GLY A 76 3.76 -4.70 -0.89
N MET A 77 2.75 -4.25 -1.65
CA MET A 77 2.67 -2.87 -2.15
C MET A 77 2.41 -1.81 -1.06
N CYS A 78 2.32 -2.18 0.19
CA CYS A 78 2.22 -1.29 1.36
C CYS A 78 1.14 -0.18 1.26
N GLY A 79 0.05 -0.44 0.51
CA GLY A 79 -1.01 0.53 0.25
C GLY A 79 -0.76 1.46 -0.93
N GLN A 80 0.35 1.33 -1.64
CA GLN A 80 0.73 2.16 -2.77
C GLN A 80 0.47 1.49 -4.13
N GLY A 81 -0.16 0.31 -4.14
CA GLY A 81 -0.33 -0.52 -5.34
C GLY A 81 -1.02 0.18 -6.50
N LEU A 82 -2.01 1.05 -6.22
CA LEU A 82 -2.70 1.81 -7.27
C LEU A 82 -1.76 2.80 -7.97
N MET A 83 -0.85 3.42 -7.23
CA MET A 83 0.12 4.38 -7.78
C MET A 83 1.26 3.70 -8.49
N LEU A 84 1.80 2.63 -7.90
CA LEU A 84 2.97 1.92 -8.40
C LEU A 84 2.62 0.92 -9.52
N GLY A 85 1.38 0.40 -9.50
CA GLY A 85 0.95 -0.68 -10.37
C GLY A 85 1.24 -0.49 -11.85
N PRO A 86 0.89 0.64 -12.48
CA PRO A 86 1.14 0.83 -13.91
C PRO A 86 2.63 0.77 -14.28
N GLY A 87 3.49 1.47 -13.53
CA GLY A 87 4.93 1.46 -13.80
C GLY A 87 5.59 0.09 -13.51
N LEU A 88 5.21 -0.54 -12.40
CA LEU A 88 5.70 -1.88 -12.09
C LEU A 88 5.24 -2.92 -13.11
N ALA A 89 4.00 -2.83 -13.60
CA ALA A 89 3.49 -3.76 -14.60
C ALA A 89 4.27 -3.69 -15.91
N GLU A 90 4.65 -2.50 -16.36
CA GLU A 90 5.48 -2.32 -17.55
C GLU A 90 6.87 -2.98 -17.38
N ILE A 91 7.52 -2.71 -16.25
CA ILE A 91 8.83 -3.27 -15.92
C ILE A 91 8.77 -4.81 -15.81
N ILE A 92 7.75 -5.33 -15.13
CA ILE A 92 7.54 -6.77 -14.95
C ILE A 92 7.25 -7.44 -16.28
N ALA A 93 6.41 -6.85 -17.11
CA ALA A 93 6.11 -7.39 -18.43
C ALA A 93 7.37 -7.49 -19.31
N ALA A 94 8.17 -6.43 -19.35
CA ALA A 94 9.44 -6.44 -20.08
C ALA A 94 10.41 -7.51 -19.54
N ALA A 95 10.48 -7.68 -18.22
CA ALA A 95 11.33 -8.70 -17.62
C ALA A 95 10.89 -10.13 -17.97
N ILE A 96 9.59 -10.39 -17.98
CA ILE A 96 9.04 -11.74 -18.22
C ILE A 96 9.02 -12.09 -19.71
N VAL A 97 8.61 -11.15 -20.55
CA VAL A 97 8.37 -11.41 -21.99
C VAL A 97 9.66 -11.24 -22.79
N ASP A 98 10.37 -10.15 -22.57
CA ASP A 98 11.52 -9.75 -23.38
C ASP A 98 12.87 -10.14 -22.75
N GLY A 99 12.85 -10.64 -21.52
CA GLY A 99 14.06 -10.94 -20.74
C GLY A 99 14.86 -9.68 -20.38
N VAL A 100 14.25 -8.50 -20.50
CA VAL A 100 14.89 -7.23 -20.15
C VAL A 100 14.96 -7.12 -18.63
N GLN A 101 16.18 -7.11 -18.12
CA GLN A 101 16.40 -6.90 -16.68
C GLN A 101 16.74 -5.44 -16.43
N GLN A 102 16.13 -4.89 -15.38
CA GLN A 102 16.52 -3.58 -14.84
C GLN A 102 17.17 -3.82 -13.48
N PRO A 103 18.47 -4.07 -13.44
CA PRO A 103 19.15 -4.59 -12.25
C PRO A 103 18.92 -3.74 -11.00
N GLU A 104 19.05 -2.43 -11.10
CA GLU A 104 18.91 -1.52 -9.96
C GLU A 104 17.53 -1.62 -9.29
N ILE A 105 16.46 -1.63 -10.09
CA ILE A 105 15.10 -1.73 -9.55
C ILE A 105 14.86 -3.11 -8.92
N PHE A 106 15.33 -4.18 -9.58
CA PHE A 106 15.13 -5.53 -9.06
C PHE A 106 16.01 -5.84 -7.84
N GLU A 107 17.18 -5.23 -7.73
CA GLU A 107 18.00 -5.32 -6.53
C GLU A 107 17.30 -4.65 -5.34
N ASP A 108 16.83 -3.42 -5.53
CA ASP A 108 16.13 -2.65 -4.50
C ASP A 108 14.81 -3.27 -4.04
N LEU A 109 14.11 -3.99 -4.90
CA LEU A 109 12.82 -4.61 -4.63
C LEU A 109 12.90 -6.15 -4.50
N SER A 110 14.09 -6.71 -4.55
CA SER A 110 14.34 -8.16 -4.51
C SER A 110 13.65 -8.84 -3.31
N PRO A 111 13.09 -10.04 -3.50
CA PRO A 111 12.62 -10.86 -2.37
C PRO A 111 13.73 -11.28 -1.40
N TYR A 112 14.99 -11.14 -1.81
CA TYR A 112 16.18 -11.52 -1.05
C TYR A 112 16.99 -10.33 -0.53
N ARG A 113 16.46 -9.11 -0.68
CA ARG A 113 17.11 -7.90 -0.14
C ARG A 113 17.12 -7.89 1.38
N ASP A 114 17.97 -7.08 1.95
CA ASP A 114 17.87 -6.73 3.36
C ASP A 114 16.62 -5.84 3.59
N PHE A 115 15.68 -6.33 4.40
CA PHE A 115 14.45 -5.63 4.76
C PHE A 115 14.66 -4.65 5.93
N SER A 116 15.87 -4.11 6.07
CA SER A 116 16.16 -3.06 7.04
C SER A 116 15.53 -1.73 6.58
N GLY A 117 14.99 -0.99 7.53
CA GLY A 117 14.40 0.32 7.27
C GLY A 117 13.02 0.50 7.93
N GLU A 118 12.52 1.71 7.85
CA GLU A 118 11.19 2.08 8.29
C GLU A 118 10.43 2.74 7.16
N GLU A 119 9.14 2.47 7.08
CA GLU A 119 8.27 3.19 6.15
C GLU A 119 8.06 4.63 6.64
N LEU A 120 8.56 5.59 5.90
CA LEU A 120 8.51 7.02 6.25
C LEU A 120 7.19 7.72 5.90
N LEU A 121 6.35 7.10 5.07
CA LEU A 121 5.14 7.74 4.52
C LEU A 121 3.87 7.47 5.33
N LYS A 122 3.95 6.75 6.45
CA LYS A 122 2.77 6.38 7.26
C LYS A 122 2.96 6.57 8.75
#